data_18c896dff13a22f4d44c4023363a2dff
#
_entry.id   18c896dff13a22f4d44c4023363a2dff
#
_cell.length_a   1.000
_cell.length_b   1.000
_cell.length_c   1.000
_cell.angle_alpha   90.00
_cell.angle_beta   90.00
_cell.angle_gamma   90.00
#
_symmetry.space_group_name_H-M   'P 1'
#
loop_
_entity.id
_entity.type
_entity.pdbx_description
1 polymer ?
#
loop_
_entity_poly.entity_id
_entity_poly.type
_entity_poly.pdbx_seq_one_letter_code
_entity_poly.pdbx_strand_id
1 'polypeptide(L)'
;MRLLACLAIVLALTEHAVFAQDETAWEFSASANTYFVPDDRNYAQPTVTADRGRLHLEARYNYEALETGSAWIGYNFSGGKTLVWELTPMFGGVFGDTTAVAPGYKGSLSWWKLELYSEGEQVFDTGESSDSFFYNWSEVTLAPVDWFRFGLVTQRTRAYESDRDIQRGLLVGVNYKKLDVGAYFFNPDDEEPTFVISVGLNF
;
A
#
# COMPACT_ATOMS: atom_id res chain seq x y z
N MET A 1 -52.44 -27.66 13.05
CA MET A 1 -51.53 -26.86 13.87
C MET A 1 -50.17 -26.86 13.18
N ARG A 2 -49.92 -25.83 12.42
CA ARG A 2 -48.60 -25.64 11.76
C ARG A 2 -47.99 -24.35 12.31
N LEU A 3 -46.94 -24.48 13.11
CA LEU A 3 -46.13 -23.36 13.56
C LEU A 3 -45.25 -22.90 12.38
N LEU A 4 -45.48 -21.68 11.89
CA LEU A 4 -44.57 -20.92 11.05
C LEU A 4 -43.56 -20.26 11.96
N ALA A 5 -42.34 -20.73 11.91
CA ALA A 5 -41.19 -20.03 12.50
C ALA A 5 -40.75 -18.91 11.55
N CYS A 6 -41.01 -17.67 11.91
CA CYS A 6 -40.45 -16.50 11.26
C CYS A 6 -38.99 -16.40 11.63
N LEU A 7 -38.12 -16.69 10.66
CA LEU A 7 -36.67 -16.42 10.74
C LEU A 7 -36.47 -14.93 10.45
N ALA A 8 -36.32 -14.14 11.50
CA ALA A 8 -35.93 -12.73 11.37
C ALA A 8 -34.44 -12.70 11.01
N ILE A 9 -34.15 -12.39 9.75
CA ILE A 9 -32.79 -12.05 9.30
C ILE A 9 -32.53 -10.64 9.83
N VAL A 10 -31.78 -10.55 10.90
CA VAL A 10 -31.19 -9.30 11.36
C VAL A 10 -30.04 -9.00 10.39
N LEU A 11 -30.31 -8.15 9.39
CA LEU A 11 -29.24 -7.47 8.65
C LEU A 11 -28.58 -6.52 9.66
N ALA A 12 -27.48 -6.94 10.24
CA ALA A 12 -26.55 -6.04 10.89
C ALA A 12 -25.90 -5.23 9.76
N LEU A 13 -26.44 -4.06 9.48
CA LEU A 13 -25.74 -2.99 8.81
C LEU A 13 -24.60 -2.61 9.76
N THR A 14 -23.43 -3.17 9.57
CA THR A 14 -22.21 -2.59 10.12
C THR A 14 -22.04 -1.25 9.43
N GLU A 15 -22.56 -0.21 10.09
CA GLU A 15 -22.17 1.15 9.80
C GLU A 15 -20.64 1.15 9.97
N HIS A 16 -19.92 1.24 8.87
CA HIS A 16 -18.54 1.66 8.90
C HIS A 16 -18.62 3.09 9.46
N ALA A 17 -18.48 3.20 10.77
CA ALA A 17 -18.26 4.46 11.40
C ALA A 17 -16.98 5.02 10.73
N VAL A 18 -17.18 6.02 9.88
CA VAL A 18 -16.11 6.99 9.63
C VAL A 18 -15.86 7.56 11.03
N PHE A 19 -14.88 6.97 11.73
CA PHE A 19 -14.40 7.52 12.97
C PHE A 19 -13.98 8.95 12.61
N ALA A 20 -14.66 9.93 13.16
CA ALA A 20 -14.08 11.26 13.24
C ALA A 20 -12.75 11.04 13.97
N GLN A 21 -11.67 11.01 13.20
CA GLN A 21 -10.32 10.95 13.75
C GLN A 21 -10.24 12.05 14.80
N ASP A 22 -9.85 11.69 16.01
CA ASP A 22 -9.51 12.70 17.01
C ASP A 22 -8.31 13.44 16.44
N GLU A 23 -8.54 14.64 15.89
CA GLU A 23 -7.52 15.45 15.19
C GLU A 23 -6.27 15.71 16.05
N THR A 24 -6.29 15.28 17.28
CA THR A 24 -5.25 15.49 18.28
C THR A 24 -4.39 14.27 18.57
N ALA A 25 -4.87 13.06 18.33
CA ALA A 25 -4.15 11.82 18.58
C ALA A 25 -3.17 11.49 17.42
N TRP A 26 -2.03 10.89 17.75
CA TRP A 26 -1.14 10.31 16.78
C TRP A 26 -1.55 8.86 16.50
N GLU A 27 -1.60 8.49 15.25
CA GLU A 27 -1.77 7.13 14.77
C GLU A 27 -0.46 6.68 14.11
N PHE A 28 -0.02 5.48 14.43
CA PHE A 28 1.23 4.94 13.90
C PHE A 28 0.96 3.65 13.14
N SER A 29 1.72 3.43 12.06
CA SER A 29 1.79 2.13 11.42
C SER A 29 3.23 1.74 11.13
N ALA A 30 3.43 0.43 11.00
CA ALA A 30 4.68 -0.12 10.50
C ALA A 30 4.35 -1.26 9.53
N SER A 31 5.05 -1.33 8.42
CA SER A 31 4.92 -2.42 7.47
C SER A 31 6.28 -2.83 6.90
N ALA A 32 6.32 -4.02 6.32
CA ALA A 32 7.48 -4.47 5.56
C ALA A 32 7.03 -5.35 4.41
N ASN A 33 7.48 -5.03 3.20
CA ASN A 33 7.40 -5.88 2.03
C ASN A 33 8.70 -6.65 1.91
N THR A 34 8.63 -7.99 1.94
CA THR A 34 9.80 -8.85 1.72
C THR A 34 9.71 -9.45 0.34
N TYR A 35 10.70 -9.15 -0.48
CA TYR A 35 10.81 -9.57 -1.87
C TYR A 35 11.68 -10.81 -1.97
N PHE A 36 11.16 -11.84 -2.64
CA PHE A 36 11.86 -13.05 -3.02
C PHE A 36 12.06 -13.02 -4.52
N VAL A 37 13.25 -12.60 -4.93
CA VAL A 37 13.61 -12.38 -6.33
C VAL A 37 14.43 -13.57 -6.81
N PRO A 38 13.98 -14.29 -7.87
CA PRO A 38 14.76 -15.34 -8.48
C PRO A 38 16.12 -14.80 -8.96
N ASP A 39 17.17 -15.57 -8.74
CA ASP A 39 18.54 -15.31 -9.19
C ASP A 39 19.15 -13.97 -8.71
N ASP A 40 18.51 -13.29 -7.75
CA ASP A 40 18.99 -12.05 -7.15
C ASP A 40 18.85 -12.11 -5.61
N ARG A 41 19.36 -11.07 -4.93
CA ARG A 41 19.30 -10.94 -3.48
C ARG A 41 17.88 -10.62 -3.01
N ASN A 42 17.34 -11.45 -2.12
CA ASN A 42 16.11 -11.13 -1.39
C ASN A 42 16.34 -9.89 -0.52
N TYR A 43 15.34 -9.03 -0.41
CA TYR A 43 15.41 -7.83 0.42
C TYR A 43 14.05 -7.49 1.06
N ALA A 44 14.10 -6.63 2.08
CA ALA A 44 12.91 -6.11 2.73
C ALA A 44 12.84 -4.57 2.56
N GLN A 45 11.61 -4.08 2.42
CA GLN A 45 11.27 -2.66 2.37
C GLN A 45 10.42 -2.30 3.60
N PRO A 46 11.02 -2.00 4.74
CA PRO A 46 10.28 -1.51 5.89
C PRO A 46 9.83 -0.05 5.67
N THR A 47 8.61 0.23 6.11
CA THR A 47 7.99 1.55 6.12
C THR A 47 7.36 1.79 7.47
N VAL A 48 7.52 3.00 8.01
CA VAL A 48 6.82 3.46 9.21
C VAL A 48 6.11 4.76 8.91
N THR A 49 4.88 4.92 9.42
CA THR A 49 4.11 6.14 9.28
C THR A 49 3.67 6.70 10.63
N ALA A 50 3.43 7.98 10.65
CA ALA A 50 2.83 8.69 11.78
C ALA A 50 1.85 9.74 11.24
N ASP A 51 0.59 9.60 11.58
CA ASP A 51 -0.48 10.47 11.15
C ASP A 51 -1.07 11.24 12.33
N ARG A 52 -1.37 12.52 12.13
CA ARG A 52 -2.08 13.35 13.10
C ARG A 52 -3.00 14.32 12.38
N GLY A 53 -4.30 14.08 12.45
CA GLY A 53 -5.28 14.81 11.66
C GLY A 53 -4.94 14.72 10.17
N ARG A 54 -4.57 15.86 9.58
CA ARG A 54 -4.21 15.91 8.16
C ARG A 54 -2.71 15.79 7.88
N LEU A 55 -1.87 15.82 8.91
CA LEU A 55 -0.43 15.64 8.74
C LEU A 55 -0.11 14.16 8.56
N HIS A 56 0.65 13.85 7.54
CA HIS A 56 1.25 12.54 7.28
C HIS A 56 2.77 12.65 7.31
N LEU A 57 3.41 11.78 8.08
CA LEU A 57 4.85 11.59 8.10
C LEU A 57 5.16 10.13 7.78
N GLU A 58 6.20 9.91 6.98
CA GLU A 58 6.60 8.56 6.61
C GLU A 58 8.12 8.45 6.50
N ALA A 59 8.66 7.28 6.87
CA ALA A 59 10.05 6.92 6.63
C ALA A 59 10.11 5.50 6.03
N ARG A 60 10.97 5.32 5.02
CA ARG A 60 11.13 4.09 4.26
C ARG A 60 12.62 3.69 4.16
N TYR A 61 12.84 2.42 3.91
CA TYR A 61 14.17 1.91 3.58
C TYR A 61 14.07 0.86 2.48
N ASN A 62 15.02 0.85 1.55
CA ASN A 62 15.06 0.00 0.35
C ASN A 62 13.84 0.18 -0.59
N TYR A 63 13.15 1.31 -0.53
CA TYR A 63 11.92 1.51 -1.28
C TYR A 63 12.18 2.10 -2.67
N GLU A 64 12.87 3.21 -2.74
CA GLU A 64 13.24 3.90 -3.98
C GLU A 64 14.40 3.20 -4.69
N ALA A 65 15.36 2.71 -3.91
CA ALA A 65 16.48 1.88 -4.35
C ALA A 65 17.01 1.05 -3.17
N LEU A 66 17.83 0.04 -3.43
CA LEU A 66 18.49 -0.72 -2.37
C LEU A 66 19.50 0.18 -1.62
N GLU A 67 19.70 -0.12 -0.32
CA GLU A 67 20.63 0.60 0.58
C GLU A 67 20.33 2.11 0.69
N THR A 68 19.07 2.48 0.45
CA THR A 68 18.58 3.85 0.41
C THR A 68 17.45 4.02 1.40
N GLY A 69 17.50 5.11 2.18
CA GLY A 69 16.42 5.55 3.05
C GLY A 69 15.72 6.78 2.51
N SER A 70 14.48 6.99 2.91
CA SER A 70 13.73 8.19 2.58
C SER A 70 12.86 8.67 3.74
N ALA A 71 12.60 9.98 3.76
CA ALA A 71 11.71 10.62 4.72
C ALA A 71 10.73 11.55 4.00
N TRP A 72 9.46 11.47 4.38
CA TRP A 72 8.35 12.08 3.67
C TRP A 72 7.46 12.89 4.58
N ILE A 73 6.90 13.96 4.04
CA ILE A 73 5.82 14.73 4.63
C ILE A 73 4.67 14.82 3.63
N GLY A 74 3.45 14.59 4.09
CA GLY A 74 2.24 14.59 3.28
C GLY A 74 1.06 15.26 3.98
N TYR A 75 -0.03 15.39 3.24
CA TYR A 75 -1.26 15.98 3.72
C TYR A 75 -2.45 15.09 3.32
N ASN A 76 -3.19 14.62 4.32
CA ASN A 76 -4.31 13.68 4.16
C ASN A 76 -5.60 14.41 3.79
N PHE A 77 -6.19 14.03 2.67
CA PHE A 77 -7.52 14.39 2.23
C PHE A 77 -8.38 13.14 2.20
N SER A 78 -9.62 13.24 2.65
CA SER A 78 -10.59 12.15 2.54
C SER A 78 -11.99 12.69 2.32
N GLY A 79 -12.87 11.87 1.75
CA GLY A 79 -14.24 12.24 1.52
C GLY A 79 -15.09 11.12 0.93
N GLY A 80 -16.38 11.45 0.69
CA GLY A 80 -17.32 10.51 0.13
C GLY A 80 -18.17 9.81 1.20
N LYS A 81 -19.22 9.12 0.76
CA LYS A 81 -20.11 8.32 1.62
C LYS A 81 -20.31 6.92 1.03
N THR A 82 -20.80 6.84 -0.20
CA THR A 82 -20.99 5.56 -0.92
C THR A 82 -19.71 5.16 -1.66
N LEU A 83 -19.04 6.12 -2.25
CA LEU A 83 -17.72 6.02 -2.81
C LEU A 83 -16.80 6.81 -1.88
N VAL A 84 -16.03 6.09 -1.08
CA VAL A 84 -15.06 6.69 -0.14
C VAL A 84 -13.73 6.83 -0.86
N TRP A 85 -13.08 7.96 -0.69
CA TRP A 85 -11.77 8.21 -1.28
C TRP A 85 -10.82 8.84 -0.26
N GLU A 86 -9.57 8.51 -0.39
CA GLU A 86 -8.47 9.12 0.34
C GLU A 86 -7.37 9.53 -0.65
N LEU A 87 -6.69 10.62 -0.38
CA LEU A 87 -5.57 11.11 -1.18
C LEU A 87 -4.57 11.83 -0.26
N THR A 88 -3.33 11.39 -0.32
CA THR A 88 -2.21 11.96 0.42
C THR A 88 -1.12 12.39 -0.56
N PRO A 89 -1.17 13.60 -1.14
CA PRO A 89 0.00 14.17 -1.79
C PRO A 89 1.12 14.35 -0.77
N MET A 90 2.35 14.01 -1.18
CA MET A 90 3.50 14.00 -0.29
C MET A 90 4.77 14.43 -1.03
N PHE A 91 5.77 14.84 -0.26
CA PHE A 91 7.09 15.19 -0.77
C PHE A 91 8.16 14.57 0.13
N GLY A 92 9.17 13.97 -0.48
CA GLY A 92 10.22 13.25 0.22
C GLY A 92 11.63 13.65 -0.19
N GLY A 93 12.55 13.39 0.73
CA GLY A 93 13.99 13.39 0.48
C GLY A 93 14.52 11.97 0.59
N VAL A 94 15.34 11.57 -0.37
CA VAL A 94 15.96 10.25 -0.50
C VAL A 94 17.44 10.37 -0.23
N PHE A 95 18.02 9.46 0.53
CA PHE A 95 19.42 9.49 0.96
C PHE A 95 19.99 8.07 1.12
N GLY A 96 21.29 7.94 0.93
CA GLY A 96 22.00 6.66 0.93
C GLY A 96 22.71 6.48 -0.40
N ASP A 97 22.62 5.32 -1.00
CA ASP A 97 23.22 5.07 -2.32
C ASP A 97 22.63 5.95 -3.41
N THR A 98 21.37 6.36 -3.25
CA THR A 98 20.71 7.37 -4.09
C THR A 98 20.44 8.62 -3.26
N THR A 99 20.72 9.80 -3.83
CA THR A 99 20.35 11.10 -3.23
C THR A 99 19.40 11.81 -4.17
N ALA A 100 18.14 12.01 -3.71
CA ALA A 100 17.08 12.51 -4.57
C ALA A 100 16.06 13.34 -3.77
N VAL A 101 15.21 14.05 -4.51
CA VAL A 101 13.94 14.59 -4.02
C VAL A 101 12.80 13.95 -4.81
N ALA A 102 11.68 13.73 -4.14
CA ALA A 102 10.57 13.04 -4.77
C ALA A 102 9.22 13.64 -4.36
N PRO A 103 8.47 14.25 -5.27
CA PRO A 103 7.03 14.41 -5.12
C PRO A 103 6.35 13.05 -5.33
N GLY A 104 5.35 12.75 -4.50
CA GLY A 104 4.62 11.49 -4.55
C GLY A 104 3.18 11.63 -4.08
N TYR A 105 2.47 10.52 -4.12
CA TYR A 105 1.10 10.43 -3.62
C TYR A 105 0.80 9.02 -3.13
N LYS A 106 -0.17 8.92 -2.23
CA LYS A 106 -0.94 7.71 -1.91
C LYS A 106 -2.41 8.02 -2.10
N GLY A 107 -3.19 7.07 -2.56
CA GLY A 107 -4.62 7.25 -2.71
C GLY A 107 -5.38 5.95 -2.74
N SER A 108 -6.61 5.99 -2.24
CA SER A 108 -7.54 4.88 -2.30
C SER A 108 -8.92 5.34 -2.75
N LEU A 109 -9.65 4.41 -3.34
CA LEU A 109 -11.02 4.58 -3.76
C LEU A 109 -11.80 3.31 -3.44
N SER A 110 -12.69 3.39 -2.45
CA SER A 110 -13.44 2.23 -1.95
C SER A 110 -14.92 2.37 -2.29
N TRP A 111 -15.48 1.34 -2.88
CA TRP A 111 -16.89 1.23 -3.19
C TRP A 111 -17.40 -0.18 -2.87
N TRP A 112 -18.31 -0.29 -1.92
CA TRP A 112 -18.83 -1.55 -1.43
C TRP A 112 -17.70 -2.46 -0.95
N LYS A 113 -17.38 -3.55 -1.64
CA LYS A 113 -16.31 -4.51 -1.35
C LYS A 113 -15.10 -4.39 -2.28
N LEU A 114 -15.14 -3.43 -3.18
CA LEU A 114 -14.05 -3.14 -4.10
C LEU A 114 -13.22 -1.99 -3.58
N GLU A 115 -11.91 -2.12 -3.70
CA GLU A 115 -10.96 -1.05 -3.44
C GLU A 115 -9.95 -0.96 -4.58
N LEU A 116 -9.69 0.26 -5.01
CA LEU A 116 -8.54 0.66 -5.80
C LEU A 116 -7.58 1.39 -4.87
N TYR A 117 -6.37 0.91 -4.73
CA TYR A 117 -5.27 1.60 -4.09
C TYR A 117 -4.20 1.95 -5.12
N SER A 118 -3.59 3.10 -4.99
CA SER A 118 -2.44 3.49 -5.79
C SER A 118 -1.51 4.40 -4.99
N GLU A 119 -0.23 4.14 -5.11
CA GLU A 119 0.83 5.04 -4.66
C GLU A 119 1.84 5.21 -5.79
N GLY A 120 2.49 6.36 -5.82
CA GLY A 120 3.50 6.63 -6.83
C GLY A 120 4.32 7.86 -6.51
N GLU A 121 5.50 7.92 -7.10
CA GLU A 121 6.44 9.00 -6.90
C GLU A 121 7.32 9.20 -8.13
N GLN A 122 7.69 10.44 -8.37
CA GLN A 122 8.72 10.79 -9.33
C GLN A 122 10.00 11.10 -8.57
N VAL A 123 10.97 10.23 -8.65
CA VAL A 123 12.29 10.43 -8.04
C VAL A 123 13.15 11.26 -8.99
N PHE A 124 13.59 12.43 -8.51
CA PHE A 124 14.53 13.30 -9.20
C PHE A 124 15.90 13.15 -8.53
N ASP A 125 16.76 12.38 -9.16
CA ASP A 125 18.14 12.22 -8.70
C ASP A 125 18.85 13.58 -8.70
N THR A 126 19.49 13.91 -7.59
CA THR A 126 20.28 15.14 -7.40
C THR A 126 21.79 14.85 -7.32
N GLY A 127 22.19 13.57 -7.44
CA GLY A 127 23.57 13.11 -7.48
C GLY A 127 24.22 13.27 -8.85
N GLU A 128 25.35 12.62 -9.01
CA GLU A 128 26.14 12.68 -10.26
C GLU A 128 25.54 11.80 -11.38
N SER A 129 24.76 10.78 -11.02
CA SER A 129 24.08 9.90 -11.98
C SER A 129 22.65 10.43 -12.20
N SER A 130 22.37 11.14 -13.26
CA SER A 130 21.09 11.78 -13.59
C SER A 130 19.94 10.78 -13.90
N ASP A 131 19.74 9.80 -13.06
CA ASP A 131 18.85 8.67 -13.26
C ASP A 131 17.49 8.86 -12.57
N SER A 132 16.77 9.92 -12.95
CA SER A 132 15.39 10.14 -12.48
C SER A 132 14.43 9.07 -13.01
N PHE A 133 13.55 8.56 -12.15
CA PHE A 133 12.61 7.50 -12.50
C PHE A 133 11.25 7.71 -11.86
N PHE A 134 10.24 7.05 -12.41
CA PHE A 134 8.88 7.01 -11.84
C PHE A 134 8.60 5.65 -11.25
N TYR A 135 8.24 5.63 -9.97
CA TYR A 135 7.73 4.45 -9.26
C TYR A 135 6.19 4.52 -9.18
N ASN A 136 5.55 3.38 -9.31
CA ASN A 136 4.12 3.23 -9.06
C ASN A 136 3.81 1.82 -8.58
N TRP A 137 2.94 1.73 -7.57
CA TRP A 137 2.27 0.52 -7.13
C TRP A 137 0.77 0.74 -7.19
N SER A 138 0.01 -0.19 -7.74
CA SER A 138 -1.45 -0.09 -7.79
C SER A 138 -2.10 -1.44 -7.59
N GLU A 139 -3.19 -1.47 -6.83
CA GLU A 139 -3.97 -2.66 -6.51
C GLU A 139 -5.45 -2.43 -6.82
N VAL A 140 -6.12 -3.47 -7.31
CA VAL A 140 -7.58 -3.57 -7.34
C VAL A 140 -7.98 -4.81 -6.57
N THR A 141 -8.66 -4.65 -5.45
CA THR A 141 -9.01 -5.74 -4.56
C THR A 141 -10.51 -5.90 -4.38
N LEU A 142 -10.93 -7.13 -4.15
CA LEU A 142 -12.27 -7.51 -3.68
C LEU A 142 -12.13 -8.15 -2.31
N ALA A 143 -12.86 -7.63 -1.31
CA ALA A 143 -12.95 -8.16 0.04
C ALA A 143 -14.33 -8.79 0.27
N PRO A 144 -14.55 -10.08 -0.07
CA PRO A 144 -15.85 -10.73 0.11
C PRO A 144 -16.28 -10.80 1.59
N VAL A 145 -15.31 -10.86 2.49
CA VAL A 145 -15.46 -10.81 3.95
C VAL A 145 -14.40 -9.90 4.55
N ASP A 146 -14.61 -9.39 5.76
CA ASP A 146 -13.78 -8.34 6.37
C ASP A 146 -12.33 -8.77 6.66
N TRP A 147 -12.09 -10.07 6.81
CA TRP A 147 -10.77 -10.60 7.13
C TRP A 147 -9.99 -11.12 5.91
N PHE A 148 -10.57 -11.13 4.70
CA PHE A 148 -9.94 -11.69 3.51
C PHE A 148 -10.18 -10.81 2.27
N ARG A 149 -9.10 -10.54 1.53
CA ARG A 149 -9.14 -9.87 0.24
C ARG A 149 -8.29 -10.61 -0.80
N PHE A 150 -8.63 -10.43 -2.06
CA PHE A 150 -7.82 -10.87 -3.19
C PHE A 150 -7.98 -9.88 -4.34
N GLY A 151 -7.03 -9.89 -5.27
CA GLY A 151 -7.09 -8.93 -6.36
C GLY A 151 -5.92 -9.01 -7.34
N LEU A 152 -5.79 -7.93 -8.07
CA LEU A 152 -4.75 -7.71 -9.05
C LEU A 152 -3.81 -6.62 -8.53
N VAL A 153 -2.53 -6.73 -8.88
CA VAL A 153 -1.51 -5.75 -8.55
C VAL A 153 -0.67 -5.44 -9.77
N THR A 154 -0.25 -4.19 -9.87
CA THR A 154 0.77 -3.76 -10.82
C THR A 154 1.83 -2.96 -10.09
N GLN A 155 3.08 -3.14 -10.48
CA GLN A 155 4.21 -2.40 -9.96
C GLN A 155 5.09 -1.94 -11.11
N ARG A 156 5.51 -0.67 -11.05
CA ARG A 156 6.61 -0.14 -11.85
C ARG A 156 7.69 0.31 -10.89
N THR A 157 8.82 -0.36 -10.94
CA THR A 157 9.97 -0.04 -10.07
C THR A 157 11.25 -0.08 -10.88
N ARG A 158 12.25 0.64 -10.40
CA ARG A 158 13.62 0.58 -10.87
C ARG A 158 14.55 -0.12 -9.87
N ALA A 159 14.03 -0.51 -8.71
CA ALA A 159 14.80 -1.23 -7.69
C ALA A 159 15.34 -2.59 -8.20
N TYR A 160 14.80 -3.07 -9.32
CA TYR A 160 15.27 -4.25 -10.04
C TYR A 160 15.80 -3.85 -11.41
N GLU A 161 16.94 -4.31 -11.78
CA GLU A 161 17.42 -4.32 -13.16
C GLU A 161 16.68 -5.38 -13.98
N SER A 162 15.34 -5.35 -13.97
CA SER A 162 14.54 -6.25 -14.79
C SER A 162 14.25 -5.61 -16.13
N ASP A 163 14.24 -6.42 -17.18
CA ASP A 163 13.88 -5.99 -18.54
C ASP A 163 12.42 -5.49 -18.67
N ARG A 164 11.63 -5.65 -17.61
CA ARG A 164 10.22 -5.22 -17.57
C ARG A 164 10.03 -3.98 -16.72
N ASP A 165 9.68 -2.88 -17.36
CA ASP A 165 9.29 -1.63 -16.69
C ASP A 165 8.03 -1.77 -15.80
N ILE A 166 7.10 -2.68 -16.15
CA ILE A 166 5.84 -2.89 -15.45
C ILE A 166 5.67 -4.36 -15.14
N GLN A 167 5.61 -4.68 -13.86
CA GLN A 167 5.24 -5.98 -13.33
C GLN A 167 3.74 -6.02 -13.05
N ARG A 168 3.12 -7.17 -13.24
CA ARG A 168 1.70 -7.41 -12.97
C ARG A 168 1.55 -8.71 -12.21
N GLY A 169 0.57 -8.77 -11.33
CA GLY A 169 0.45 -9.92 -10.46
C GLY A 169 -0.94 -10.11 -9.86
N LEU A 170 -1.01 -11.15 -9.06
CA LEU A 170 -2.14 -11.50 -8.22
C LEU A 170 -1.78 -11.22 -6.77
N LEU A 171 -2.79 -10.90 -5.97
CA LEU A 171 -2.62 -10.75 -4.54
C LEU A 171 -3.72 -11.48 -3.76
N VAL A 172 -3.35 -11.94 -2.58
CA VAL A 172 -4.26 -12.35 -1.52
C VAL A 172 -3.83 -11.70 -0.22
N GLY A 173 -4.79 -11.34 0.63
CA GLY A 173 -4.50 -10.70 1.91
C GLY A 173 -5.46 -11.15 3.00
N VAL A 174 -4.97 -11.14 4.23
CA VAL A 174 -5.75 -11.44 5.42
C VAL A 174 -5.52 -10.37 6.47
N ASN A 175 -6.62 -9.96 7.12
CA ASN A 175 -6.62 -8.99 8.20
C ASN A 175 -7.05 -9.67 9.50
N TYR A 176 -6.29 -9.47 10.55
CA TYR A 176 -6.67 -9.90 11.88
C TYR A 176 -6.37 -8.81 12.91
N LYS A 177 -7.43 -8.15 13.39
CA LYS A 177 -7.33 -6.99 14.30
C LYS A 177 -6.48 -5.86 13.67
N LYS A 178 -5.30 -5.62 14.24
CA LYS A 178 -4.35 -4.59 13.79
C LYS A 178 -3.29 -5.12 12.82
N LEU A 179 -3.28 -6.42 12.54
CA LEU A 179 -2.32 -7.09 11.66
C LEU A 179 -2.94 -7.25 10.27
N ASP A 180 -2.19 -6.85 9.26
CA ASP A 180 -2.43 -7.12 7.85
C ASP A 180 -1.31 -7.99 7.29
N VAL A 181 -1.65 -9.04 6.56
CA VAL A 181 -0.68 -9.88 5.86
C VAL A 181 -1.12 -10.06 4.42
N GLY A 182 -0.24 -9.72 3.50
CA GLY A 182 -0.43 -9.86 2.06
C GLY A 182 0.59 -10.81 1.43
N ALA A 183 0.18 -11.50 0.39
CA ALA A 183 1.07 -12.27 -0.48
C ALA A 183 0.79 -11.88 -1.93
N TYR A 184 1.85 -11.58 -2.65
CA TYR A 184 1.82 -11.12 -4.04
C TYR A 184 2.63 -12.05 -4.92
N PHE A 185 2.11 -12.33 -6.10
CA PHE A 185 2.74 -13.16 -7.10
C PHE A 185 2.82 -12.39 -8.40
N PHE A 186 3.99 -11.82 -8.68
CA PHE A 186 4.24 -11.00 -9.85
C PHE A 186 4.72 -11.84 -11.03
N ASN A 187 4.31 -11.43 -12.22
CA ASN A 187 4.70 -12.00 -13.51
C ASN A 187 4.50 -13.54 -13.57
N PRO A 188 3.27 -14.04 -13.33
CA PRO A 188 3.00 -15.49 -13.32
C PRO A 188 3.23 -16.18 -14.68
N ASP A 189 3.42 -15.38 -15.72
CA ASP A 189 3.71 -15.81 -17.11
C ASP A 189 5.21 -15.81 -17.43
N ASP A 190 6.08 -15.40 -16.49
CA ASP A 190 7.53 -15.44 -16.63
C ASP A 190 8.12 -16.78 -16.17
N GLU A 191 9.33 -17.09 -16.64
CA GLU A 191 10.12 -18.23 -16.15
C GLU A 191 10.57 -18.00 -14.69
N GLU A 192 10.74 -16.75 -14.27
CA GLU A 192 11.23 -16.33 -12.96
C GLU A 192 10.27 -15.33 -12.28
N PRO A 193 9.12 -15.83 -11.78
CA PRO A 193 8.16 -14.97 -11.11
C PRO A 193 8.68 -14.46 -9.75
N THR A 194 8.33 -13.24 -9.39
CA THR A 194 8.69 -12.63 -8.10
C THR A 194 7.57 -12.82 -7.08
N PHE A 195 7.93 -13.23 -5.85
CA PHE A 195 7.03 -13.29 -4.71
C PHE A 195 7.31 -12.16 -3.74
N VAL A 196 6.24 -11.57 -3.19
CA VAL A 196 6.35 -10.57 -2.13
C VAL A 196 5.42 -10.97 -0.98
N ILE A 197 5.95 -10.93 0.24
CA ILE A 197 5.16 -11.04 1.46
C ILE A 197 5.13 -9.68 2.14
N SER A 198 3.94 -9.16 2.35
CA SER A 198 3.70 -7.92 3.10
C SER A 198 3.20 -8.25 4.50
N VAL A 199 3.72 -7.56 5.49
CA VAL A 199 3.21 -7.59 6.87
C VAL A 199 3.06 -6.15 7.34
N GLY A 200 1.86 -5.80 7.79
CA GLY A 200 1.53 -4.47 8.31
C GLY A 200 0.94 -4.56 9.71
N LEU A 201 1.21 -3.54 10.54
CA LEU A 201 0.70 -3.40 11.89
C LEU A 201 0.31 -1.94 12.15
N ASN A 202 -0.92 -1.74 12.65
CA ASN A 202 -1.43 -0.42 13.07
C ASN A 202 -1.46 -0.33 14.61
N PHE A 203 -1.13 0.84 15.18
CA PHE A 203 -1.02 1.04 16.63
C PHE A 203 -2.04 2.04 17.19
#